data_c5e1e88a87b1ecf87c62ecaa7ae18ebb
#
_entry.id   c5e1e88a87b1ecf87c62ecaa7ae18ebb
#
_cell.length_a   1.000
_cell.length_b   1.000
_cell.length_c   1.000
_cell.angle_alpha   90.00
_cell.angle_beta   90.00
_cell.angle_gamma   90.00
#
_symmetry.space_group_name_H-M   'P 1'
#
loop_
_entity.id
_entity.type
_entity.pdbx_description
1 polymer ?
#
loop_
_entity_poly.entity_id
_entity_poly.type
_entity_poly.pdbx_seq_one_letter_code
_entity_poly.pdbx_strand_id
1 'polypeptide(L)'
;MLFRSKNWQAQVDEALRQALVNLESIPAPAGEMPVVLGPGWPGILLHEAIGHGLEGDFNRKKTSAFSGLMGQRVAAPGVTVVDDGTLTDRRGSLTIDDEGTPSQRTVLIEDGILTGYLHDRQNARLMDMKPTGNGRRQSFAHAPMPRMSNTFMEAGEQAPADIIAGVQRGLYAVNFGGGQVDITSGKFVFSASEAYLIEDGRLGALVKGASLIGNGPEVLTRVKAIGDDMALDPGVGTCGKNGQGVPVGVGLPTLLIDGLTVGGTEA
;
A
#
# COMPACT_ATOMS: atom_id res chain seq x y z
N MET A 1 20.39 7.77 3.66
CA MET A 1 20.30 9.11 4.24
C MET A 1 19.75 9.17 5.68
N LEU A 2 19.33 8.06 6.25
CA LEU A 2 18.82 7.97 7.64
C LEU A 2 19.78 8.54 8.70
N PHE A 3 21.07 8.43 8.50
CA PHE A 3 22.10 8.90 9.48
C PHE A 3 22.34 10.41 9.51
N ARG A 4 21.75 11.19 8.59
CA ARG A 4 21.87 12.66 8.59
C ARG A 4 20.59 13.39 8.99
N SER A 5 19.47 12.69 9.11
CA SER A 5 18.21 13.24 9.59
C SER A 5 18.09 13.01 11.10
N LYS A 6 17.46 13.94 11.80
CA LYS A 6 17.13 13.78 13.23
C LYS A 6 16.05 12.68 13.47
N ASN A 7 15.63 11.98 12.41
CA ASN A 7 14.54 11.01 12.45
C ASN A 7 14.94 9.64 13.05
N TRP A 8 16.23 9.35 13.19
CA TRP A 8 16.67 8.06 13.74
C TRP A 8 16.16 7.85 15.18
N GLN A 9 16.12 8.93 16.00
CA GLN A 9 15.63 8.84 17.37
C GLN A 9 14.15 8.46 17.40
N ALA A 10 13.34 9.12 16.59
CA ALA A 10 11.90 8.79 16.47
C ALA A 10 11.66 7.33 16.05
N GLN A 11 12.52 6.77 15.17
CA GLN A 11 12.44 5.37 14.78
C GLN A 11 12.80 4.41 15.92
N VAL A 12 13.80 4.77 16.72
CA VAL A 12 14.19 3.98 17.92
C VAL A 12 13.07 4.03 18.97
N ASP A 13 12.53 5.21 19.22
CA ASP A 13 11.45 5.41 20.19
C ASP A 13 10.19 4.65 19.77
N GLU A 14 9.86 4.67 18.48
CA GLU A 14 8.73 3.92 17.92
C GLU A 14 8.94 2.39 18.02
N ALA A 15 10.14 1.90 17.69
CA ALA A 15 10.45 0.49 17.83
C ALA A 15 10.36 0.01 19.29
N LEU A 16 10.82 0.82 20.23
CA LEU A 16 10.70 0.55 21.67
C LEU A 16 9.23 0.54 22.11
N ARG A 17 8.44 1.57 21.69
CA ARG A 17 7.01 1.64 21.97
C ARG A 17 6.29 0.38 21.48
N GLN A 18 6.52 -0.03 20.23
CA GLN A 18 5.92 -1.24 19.65
C GLN A 18 6.31 -2.51 20.43
N ALA A 19 7.57 -2.63 20.82
CA ALA A 19 8.02 -3.77 21.62
C ALA A 19 7.30 -3.83 22.98
N LEU A 20 7.18 -2.69 23.66
CA LEU A 20 6.54 -2.62 24.98
C LEU A 20 5.03 -2.88 24.91
N VAL A 21 4.30 -2.29 23.99
CA VAL A 21 2.85 -2.50 23.88
C VAL A 21 2.52 -3.94 23.49
N ASN A 22 3.36 -4.60 22.70
CA ASN A 22 3.15 -6.00 22.33
C ASN A 22 3.31 -7.00 23.47
N LEU A 23 3.91 -6.63 24.60
CA LEU A 23 4.00 -7.51 25.79
C LEU A 23 2.63 -7.82 26.39
N GLU A 24 1.66 -6.91 26.26
CA GLU A 24 0.31 -7.06 26.81
C GLU A 24 -0.72 -7.56 25.78
N SER A 25 -0.26 -7.93 24.58
CA SER A 25 -1.14 -8.33 23.48
C SER A 25 -1.79 -9.70 23.71
N ILE A 26 -3.05 -9.82 23.35
CA ILE A 26 -3.82 -11.08 23.33
C ILE A 26 -3.78 -11.72 21.92
N PRO A 27 -4.11 -13.01 21.76
CA PRO A 27 -4.24 -13.62 20.45
C PRO A 27 -5.27 -12.89 19.56
N ALA A 28 -4.95 -12.71 18.26
CA ALA A 28 -5.90 -12.13 17.32
C ALA A 28 -7.01 -13.12 16.98
N PRO A 29 -8.26 -12.65 16.83
CA PRO A 29 -9.35 -13.48 16.33
C PRO A 29 -9.11 -13.88 14.87
N ALA A 30 -9.65 -15.04 14.49
CA ALA A 30 -9.68 -15.49 13.09
C ALA A 30 -11.07 -15.33 12.50
N GLY A 31 -11.15 -15.05 11.20
CA GLY A 31 -12.40 -14.95 10.47
C GLY A 31 -12.51 -13.75 9.53
N GLU A 32 -13.64 -13.63 8.86
CA GLU A 32 -13.94 -12.46 8.03
C GLU A 32 -14.56 -11.37 8.89
N MET A 33 -14.00 -10.17 8.84
CA MET A 33 -14.46 -9.03 9.63
C MET A 33 -14.10 -7.69 9.00
N PRO A 34 -14.77 -6.58 9.37
CA PRO A 34 -14.33 -5.23 9.03
C PRO A 34 -12.94 -4.96 9.57
N VAL A 35 -12.09 -4.38 8.72
CA VAL A 35 -10.72 -3.96 9.10
C VAL A 35 -10.56 -2.48 8.77
N VAL A 36 -10.17 -1.70 9.79
CA VAL A 36 -9.73 -0.33 9.62
C VAL A 36 -8.21 -0.35 9.54
N LEU A 37 -7.65 0.18 8.46
CA LEU A 37 -6.22 0.42 8.33
C LEU A 37 -5.90 1.83 8.82
N GLY A 38 -4.85 2.01 9.60
CA GLY A 38 -4.36 3.32 9.99
C GLY A 38 -3.67 4.06 8.84
N PRO A 39 -3.37 5.36 8.99
CA PRO A 39 -2.70 6.15 7.96
C PRO A 39 -1.21 5.80 7.83
N GLY A 40 -0.61 6.14 6.70
CA GLY A 40 0.83 6.06 6.47
C GLY A 40 1.33 4.69 6.04
N TRP A 41 2.12 4.01 6.89
CA TRP A 41 2.79 2.74 6.56
C TRP A 41 1.85 1.60 6.13
N PRO A 42 0.61 1.47 6.62
CA PRO A 42 -0.36 0.50 6.08
C PRO A 42 -0.61 0.63 4.57
N GLY A 43 -0.22 1.73 3.93
CA GLY A 43 -0.15 1.86 2.48
C GLY A 43 0.75 0.83 1.78
N ILE A 44 1.56 0.06 2.52
CA ILE A 44 2.28 -1.10 1.97
C ILE A 44 1.31 -2.15 1.42
N LEU A 45 0.13 -2.30 2.02
CA LEU A 45 -0.93 -3.15 1.48
C LEU A 45 -1.35 -2.69 0.08
N LEU A 46 -1.48 -1.38 -0.13
CA LEU A 46 -1.78 -0.79 -1.42
C LEU A 46 -0.67 -1.07 -2.45
N HIS A 47 0.60 -0.92 -2.03
CA HIS A 47 1.77 -1.20 -2.86
C HIS A 47 1.77 -2.64 -3.39
N GLU A 48 1.53 -3.60 -2.51
CA GLU A 48 1.52 -5.02 -2.87
C GLU A 48 0.21 -5.43 -3.56
N ALA A 49 -0.95 -5.04 -3.01
CA ALA A 49 -2.25 -5.47 -3.50
C ALA A 49 -2.55 -4.99 -4.92
N ILE A 50 -2.09 -3.80 -5.29
CA ILE A 50 -2.36 -3.18 -6.58
C ILE A 50 -1.11 -2.62 -7.28
N GLY A 51 -0.18 -2.01 -6.57
CA GLY A 51 0.94 -1.31 -7.17
C GLY A 51 1.74 -2.18 -8.15
N HIS A 52 2.18 -3.35 -7.72
CA HIS A 52 2.85 -4.33 -8.60
C HIS A 52 1.94 -4.82 -9.72
N GLY A 53 0.64 -4.99 -9.45
CA GLY A 53 -0.33 -5.39 -10.47
C GLY A 53 -0.53 -4.33 -11.57
N LEU A 54 -0.20 -3.07 -11.30
CA LEU A 54 -0.33 -1.97 -12.26
C LEU A 54 0.99 -1.62 -12.99
N GLU A 55 2.06 -2.38 -12.78
CA GLU A 55 3.29 -2.23 -13.56
C GLU A 55 3.08 -2.71 -15.00
N GLY A 56 3.56 -1.92 -15.96
CA GLY A 56 3.26 -2.08 -17.37
C GLY A 56 3.75 -3.38 -18.01
N ASP A 57 4.86 -3.93 -17.54
CA ASP A 57 5.40 -5.18 -18.09
C ASP A 57 4.51 -6.40 -17.78
N PHE A 58 3.90 -6.47 -16.60
CA PHE A 58 2.93 -7.51 -16.25
C PHE A 58 1.64 -7.36 -17.05
N ASN A 59 1.16 -6.12 -17.22
CA ASN A 59 -0.06 -5.84 -17.96
C ASN A 59 0.11 -6.11 -19.47
N ARG A 60 1.25 -5.75 -20.06
CA ARG A 60 1.60 -6.07 -21.45
C ARG A 60 1.65 -7.59 -21.68
N LYS A 61 2.24 -8.33 -20.75
CA LYS A 61 2.33 -9.81 -20.82
C LYS A 61 1.03 -10.50 -20.46
N LYS A 62 0.01 -9.77 -20.01
CA LYS A 62 -1.29 -10.30 -19.52
C LYS A 62 -1.13 -11.26 -18.34
N THR A 63 -0.17 -11.00 -17.49
CA THR A 63 0.12 -11.81 -16.28
C THR A 63 -0.31 -11.13 -14.98
N SER A 64 -0.90 -9.93 -15.06
CA SER A 64 -1.49 -9.24 -13.92
C SER A 64 -2.99 -9.49 -13.83
N ALA A 65 -3.52 -9.53 -12.60
CA ALA A 65 -4.96 -9.53 -12.33
C ALA A 65 -5.69 -8.29 -12.88
N PHE A 66 -4.97 -7.19 -13.17
CA PHE A 66 -5.51 -5.95 -13.74
C PHE A 66 -5.39 -5.87 -15.28
N SER A 67 -4.89 -6.91 -15.93
CA SER A 67 -4.69 -6.88 -17.38
C SER A 67 -6.01 -6.77 -18.13
N GLY A 68 -6.12 -5.74 -18.99
CA GLY A 68 -7.31 -5.49 -19.80
C GLY A 68 -8.45 -4.78 -19.06
N LEU A 69 -8.25 -4.33 -17.83
CA LEU A 69 -9.26 -3.64 -17.03
C LEU A 69 -9.21 -2.09 -17.15
N MET A 70 -8.36 -1.54 -18.04
CA MET A 70 -8.31 -0.10 -18.27
C MET A 70 -9.70 0.46 -18.59
N GLY A 71 -10.11 1.53 -17.92
CA GLY A 71 -11.43 2.15 -18.02
C GLY A 71 -12.54 1.42 -17.24
N GLN A 72 -12.24 0.32 -16.58
CA GLN A 72 -13.21 -0.42 -15.78
C GLN A 72 -13.08 -0.07 -14.29
N ARG A 73 -14.17 -0.29 -13.55
CA ARG A 73 -14.17 -0.14 -12.09
C ARG A 73 -13.41 -1.29 -11.44
N VAL A 74 -12.37 -0.95 -10.69
CA VAL A 74 -11.51 -1.90 -9.96
C VAL A 74 -11.46 -1.61 -8.46
N ALA A 75 -12.12 -0.52 -8.01
CA ALA A 75 -12.22 -0.13 -6.61
C ALA A 75 -13.58 0.52 -6.31
N ALA A 76 -13.90 0.71 -5.06
CA ALA A 76 -15.09 1.45 -4.63
C ALA A 76 -15.05 2.90 -5.14
N PRO A 77 -16.22 3.56 -5.32
CA PRO A 77 -16.27 5.01 -5.56
C PRO A 77 -15.52 5.78 -4.47
N GLY A 78 -14.87 6.88 -4.86
CA GLY A 78 -14.03 7.71 -3.98
C GLY A 78 -12.59 7.21 -3.83
N VAL A 79 -12.28 5.98 -4.21
CA VAL A 79 -10.90 5.47 -4.18
C VAL A 79 -10.09 6.06 -5.33
N THR A 80 -9.13 6.91 -4.99
CA THR A 80 -8.15 7.46 -5.95
C THR A 80 -6.74 7.08 -5.51
N VAL A 81 -5.99 6.43 -6.40
CA VAL A 81 -4.63 5.95 -6.14
C VAL A 81 -3.68 6.54 -7.16
N VAL A 82 -2.57 7.06 -6.66
CA VAL A 82 -1.53 7.69 -7.47
C VAL A 82 -0.15 7.11 -7.16
N ASP A 83 0.74 7.20 -8.15
CA ASP A 83 2.19 7.05 -7.94
C ASP A 83 2.85 8.38 -8.29
N ASP A 84 3.55 9.00 -7.35
CA ASP A 84 4.15 10.33 -7.54
C ASP A 84 5.62 10.34 -7.14
N GLY A 85 6.49 10.35 -8.15
CA GLY A 85 7.92 10.47 -7.97
C GLY A 85 8.41 11.90 -7.76
N THR A 86 7.55 12.92 -7.87
CA THR A 86 7.92 14.35 -7.78
C THR A 86 7.86 14.91 -6.36
N LEU A 87 7.34 14.15 -5.41
CA LEU A 87 7.22 14.58 -4.02
C LEU A 87 8.59 14.94 -3.44
N THR A 88 8.67 16.10 -2.78
CA THR A 88 9.94 16.57 -2.19
C THR A 88 10.33 15.72 -0.99
N ASP A 89 11.63 15.40 -0.88
CA ASP A 89 12.24 14.73 0.27
C ASP A 89 11.63 13.38 0.65
N ARG A 90 11.08 12.63 -0.34
CA ARG A 90 10.59 11.28 -0.12
C ARG A 90 11.55 10.22 -0.64
N ARG A 91 11.52 9.04 -0.02
CA ARG A 91 12.44 7.93 -0.32
C ARG A 91 12.31 7.40 -1.74
N GLY A 92 11.08 7.37 -2.29
CA GLY A 92 10.80 6.91 -3.64
C GLY A 92 10.97 7.99 -4.72
N SER A 93 11.23 9.25 -4.34
CA SER A 93 11.26 10.38 -5.26
C SER A 93 12.54 10.43 -6.10
N LEU A 94 12.38 10.89 -7.32
CA LEU A 94 13.46 11.06 -8.31
C LEU A 94 13.08 12.18 -9.29
N THR A 95 14.09 12.89 -9.81
CA THR A 95 13.87 13.94 -10.82
C THR A 95 13.64 13.35 -12.21
N ILE A 96 14.42 12.31 -12.53
CA ILE A 96 14.33 11.52 -13.76
C ILE A 96 14.48 10.04 -13.39
N ASP A 97 13.87 9.14 -14.15
CA ASP A 97 14.08 7.70 -13.98
C ASP A 97 15.42 7.22 -14.59
N ASP A 98 15.72 5.94 -14.44
CA ASP A 98 16.98 5.37 -14.94
C ASP A 98 17.05 5.26 -16.47
N GLU A 99 16.02 5.63 -17.18
CA GLU A 99 15.98 5.77 -18.64
C GLU A 99 16.03 7.24 -19.10
N GLY A 100 16.10 8.21 -18.18
CA GLY A 100 16.11 9.64 -18.45
C GLY A 100 14.72 10.21 -18.78
N THR A 101 13.65 9.54 -18.36
CA THR A 101 12.28 10.07 -18.44
C THR A 101 12.00 10.92 -17.20
N PRO A 102 11.50 12.15 -17.34
CA PRO A 102 11.10 12.96 -16.18
C PRO A 102 10.11 12.22 -15.29
N SER A 103 10.33 12.30 -13.99
CA SER A 103 9.36 11.80 -13.01
C SER A 103 8.09 12.63 -13.05
N GLN A 104 6.96 12.01 -12.74
CA GLN A 104 5.66 12.69 -12.77
C GLN A 104 4.71 12.07 -11.72
N ARG A 105 3.58 12.72 -11.52
CA ARG A 105 2.44 12.18 -10.81
C ARG A 105 1.56 11.41 -11.80
N THR A 106 1.43 10.12 -11.61
CA THR A 106 0.63 9.22 -12.45
C THR A 106 -0.61 8.77 -11.67
N VAL A 107 -1.80 9.10 -12.17
CA VAL A 107 -3.06 8.57 -11.61
C VAL A 107 -3.23 7.14 -12.11
N LEU A 108 -3.34 6.21 -11.20
CA LEU A 108 -3.51 4.78 -11.48
C LEU A 108 -4.99 4.38 -11.43
N ILE A 109 -5.67 4.81 -10.37
CA ILE A 109 -7.11 4.61 -10.17
C ILE A 109 -7.70 5.99 -9.84
N GLU A 110 -8.77 6.39 -10.50
CA GLU A 110 -9.50 7.62 -10.25
C GLU A 110 -10.97 7.30 -9.96
N ASP A 111 -11.45 7.69 -8.80
CA ASP A 111 -12.83 7.38 -8.35
C ASP A 111 -13.21 5.89 -8.58
N GLY A 112 -12.28 4.99 -8.28
CA GLY A 112 -12.45 3.56 -8.44
C GLY A 112 -12.30 3.01 -9.86
N ILE A 113 -12.03 3.85 -10.86
CA ILE A 113 -11.81 3.47 -12.25
C ILE A 113 -10.32 3.35 -12.53
N LEU A 114 -9.89 2.26 -13.17
CA LEU A 114 -8.50 2.09 -13.59
C LEU A 114 -8.19 3.02 -14.77
N THR A 115 -7.28 3.97 -14.59
CA THR A 115 -6.96 5.01 -15.56
C THR A 115 -5.51 4.98 -16.05
N GLY A 116 -4.62 4.26 -15.35
CA GLY A 116 -3.21 4.25 -15.70
C GLY A 116 -2.45 2.99 -15.28
N TYR A 117 -1.33 2.78 -15.94
CA TYR A 117 -0.29 1.83 -15.56
C TYR A 117 1.05 2.56 -15.39
N LEU A 118 1.98 1.95 -14.66
CA LEU A 118 3.36 2.43 -14.52
C LEU A 118 4.22 1.89 -15.66
N HIS A 119 4.85 2.78 -16.42
CA HIS A 119 5.59 2.41 -17.62
C HIS A 119 7.05 2.87 -17.59
N ASP A 120 7.95 1.96 -17.98
CA ASP A 120 9.21 2.29 -18.61
C ASP A 120 9.01 2.62 -20.11
N ARG A 121 10.07 3.03 -20.80
CA ARG A 121 9.99 3.36 -22.23
C ARG A 121 9.66 2.16 -23.10
N GLN A 122 10.18 0.98 -22.77
CA GLN A 122 9.95 -0.23 -23.56
C GLN A 122 8.49 -0.66 -23.51
N ASN A 123 7.92 -0.79 -22.31
CA ASN A 123 6.55 -1.26 -22.14
C ASN A 123 5.54 -0.20 -22.60
N ALA A 124 5.82 1.09 -22.40
CA ALA A 124 5.03 2.18 -22.95
C ALA A 124 4.90 2.07 -24.49
N ARG A 125 6.04 1.94 -25.17
CA ARG A 125 6.06 1.79 -26.65
C ARG A 125 5.30 0.56 -27.12
N LEU A 126 5.48 -0.58 -26.46
CA LEU A 126 4.84 -1.85 -26.85
C LEU A 126 3.34 -1.90 -26.54
N MET A 127 2.83 -0.99 -25.72
CA MET A 127 1.41 -0.84 -25.40
C MET A 127 0.78 0.39 -26.03
N ASP A 128 1.52 1.13 -26.89
CA ASP A 128 1.09 2.40 -27.50
C ASP A 128 0.66 3.45 -26.44
N MET A 129 1.43 3.51 -25.35
CA MET A 129 1.21 4.43 -24.22
C MET A 129 2.43 5.36 -24.03
N LYS A 130 2.29 6.36 -23.17
CA LYS A 130 3.40 7.23 -22.78
C LYS A 130 4.19 6.65 -21.61
N PRO A 131 5.52 6.82 -21.56
CA PRO A 131 6.31 6.47 -20.37
C PRO A 131 5.91 7.37 -19.19
N THR A 132 5.94 6.81 -17.99
CA THR A 132 5.48 7.49 -16.77
C THR A 132 6.63 7.91 -15.84
N GLY A 133 7.90 7.74 -16.27
CA GLY A 133 9.05 8.03 -15.42
C GLY A 133 9.27 6.98 -14.31
N ASN A 134 8.84 5.75 -14.58
CA ASN A 134 8.93 4.62 -13.66
C ASN A 134 9.90 3.52 -14.13
N GLY A 135 10.73 3.80 -15.14
CA GLY A 135 11.80 2.91 -15.61
C GLY A 135 12.97 2.90 -14.64
N ARG A 136 12.94 2.05 -13.60
CA ARG A 136 13.89 2.08 -12.47
C ARG A 136 14.71 0.80 -12.38
N ARG A 137 15.91 0.89 -11.84
CA ARG A 137 16.83 -0.21 -11.58
C ARG A 137 17.57 -0.04 -10.25
N GLN A 138 18.03 -1.15 -9.69
CA GLN A 138 18.81 -1.12 -8.45
C GLN A 138 20.17 -0.45 -8.63
N SER A 139 20.86 -0.68 -9.74
CA SER A 139 22.18 -0.12 -10.02
C SER A 139 22.49 -0.15 -11.52
N PHE A 140 23.63 0.40 -11.91
CA PHE A 140 24.12 0.37 -13.30
C PHE A 140 24.26 -1.06 -13.88
N ALA A 141 24.41 -2.08 -13.05
CA ALA A 141 24.55 -3.49 -13.47
C ALA A 141 23.21 -4.15 -13.82
N HIS A 142 22.09 -3.46 -13.68
CA HIS A 142 20.74 -4.00 -13.86
C HIS A 142 20.00 -3.27 -14.99
N ALA A 143 19.16 -4.00 -15.71
CA ALA A 143 18.25 -3.40 -16.67
C ALA A 143 17.10 -2.67 -15.96
N PRO A 144 16.72 -1.46 -16.42
CA PRO A 144 15.53 -0.78 -15.94
C PRO A 144 14.26 -1.60 -16.23
N MET A 145 13.24 -1.44 -15.39
CA MET A 145 11.92 -2.04 -15.56
C MET A 145 10.87 -1.15 -14.89
N PRO A 146 9.58 -1.31 -15.18
CA PRO A 146 8.53 -0.56 -14.49
C PRO A 146 8.56 -0.83 -12.98
N ARG A 147 8.64 0.22 -12.18
CA ARG A 147 8.67 0.17 -10.70
C ARG A 147 7.92 1.37 -10.13
N MET A 148 7.27 1.17 -9.01
CA MET A 148 6.66 2.25 -8.23
C MET A 148 7.70 3.27 -7.73
N SER A 149 7.24 4.49 -7.44
CA SER A 149 7.99 5.54 -6.75
C SER A 149 7.40 5.79 -5.35
N ASN A 150 6.48 6.71 -5.19
CA ASN A 150 5.70 6.86 -3.96
C ASN A 150 4.23 6.60 -4.32
N THR A 151 3.73 5.45 -3.92
CA THR A 151 2.35 5.02 -4.23
C THR A 151 1.46 5.22 -3.02
N PHE A 152 0.37 5.98 -3.18
CA PHE A 152 -0.53 6.29 -2.08
C PHE A 152 -1.97 6.46 -2.55
N MET A 153 -2.91 6.31 -1.60
CA MET A 153 -4.32 6.67 -1.78
C MET A 153 -4.53 8.11 -1.35
N GLU A 154 -5.28 8.87 -2.10
CA GLU A 154 -5.65 10.23 -1.73
C GLU A 154 -6.62 10.24 -0.54
N ALA A 155 -6.63 11.35 0.21
CA ALA A 155 -7.54 11.54 1.34
C ALA A 155 -9.01 11.56 0.88
N GLY A 156 -9.88 11.02 1.74
CA GLY A 156 -11.31 11.23 1.66
C GLY A 156 -11.75 12.45 2.49
N GLU A 157 -13.00 12.39 2.96
CA GLU A 157 -13.60 13.50 3.70
C GLU A 157 -14.01 13.12 5.14
N GLN A 158 -13.85 11.86 5.54
CA GLN A 158 -14.35 11.38 6.83
C GLN A 158 -13.29 11.52 7.92
N ALA A 159 -13.71 11.95 9.11
CA ALA A 159 -12.82 11.95 10.26
C ALA A 159 -12.49 10.51 10.69
N PRO A 160 -11.21 10.15 10.96
CA PRO A 160 -10.81 8.80 11.35
C PRO A 160 -11.55 8.26 12.57
N ALA A 161 -11.84 9.13 13.52
CA ALA A 161 -12.61 8.77 14.72
C ALA A 161 -14.03 8.30 14.39
N ASP A 162 -14.69 8.94 13.41
CA ASP A 162 -16.04 8.58 12.97
C ASP A 162 -16.02 7.24 12.21
N ILE A 163 -14.98 6.98 11.45
CA ILE A 163 -14.78 5.69 10.76
C ILE A 163 -14.69 4.56 11.79
N ILE A 164 -13.87 4.72 12.84
CA ILE A 164 -13.74 3.72 13.91
C ILE A 164 -15.04 3.58 14.68
N ALA A 165 -15.71 4.69 15.02
CA ALA A 165 -16.98 4.69 15.75
C ALA A 165 -18.11 3.98 14.99
N GLY A 166 -18.04 3.93 13.67
CA GLY A 166 -18.99 3.20 12.81
C GLY A 166 -18.85 1.68 12.82
N VAL A 167 -17.76 1.12 13.38
CA VAL A 167 -17.48 -0.32 13.38
C VAL A 167 -17.89 -0.94 14.70
N GLN A 168 -18.90 -1.83 14.68
CA GLN A 168 -19.38 -2.54 15.89
C GLN A 168 -18.38 -3.57 16.40
N ARG A 169 -17.81 -4.36 15.50
CA ARG A 169 -16.77 -5.36 15.79
C ARG A 169 -15.82 -5.47 14.59
N GLY A 170 -14.53 -5.38 14.83
CA GLY A 170 -13.53 -5.43 13.77
C GLY A 170 -12.11 -5.33 14.30
N LEU A 171 -11.19 -5.05 13.39
CA LEU A 171 -9.77 -4.87 13.69
C LEU A 171 -9.29 -3.49 13.22
N TYR A 172 -8.50 -2.80 14.03
CA TYR A 172 -7.74 -1.61 13.63
C TYR A 172 -6.28 -1.98 13.48
N ALA A 173 -5.77 -2.06 12.24
CA ALA A 173 -4.40 -2.41 11.94
C ALA A 173 -3.56 -1.14 11.71
N VAL A 174 -2.62 -0.90 12.61
CA VAL A 174 -1.81 0.33 12.65
C VAL A 174 -0.49 0.16 11.91
N ASN A 175 0.11 -1.05 12.01
CA ASN A 175 1.43 -1.29 11.48
C ASN A 175 1.60 -2.72 10.97
N PHE A 176 2.55 -2.91 10.03
CA PHE A 176 2.81 -4.19 9.38
C PHE A 176 4.29 -4.51 9.39
N GLY A 177 4.62 -5.78 9.68
CA GLY A 177 5.99 -6.28 9.66
C GLY A 177 6.47 -6.75 8.29
N GLY A 178 5.54 -7.02 7.38
CA GLY A 178 5.82 -7.46 6.02
C GLY A 178 4.62 -8.12 5.36
N GLY A 179 4.73 -8.37 4.05
CA GLY A 179 3.69 -9.02 3.27
C GLY A 179 4.22 -9.57 1.95
N GLN A 180 3.36 -10.32 1.27
CA GLN A 180 3.63 -10.92 -0.02
C GLN A 180 2.40 -10.82 -0.92
N VAL A 181 2.61 -10.68 -2.22
CA VAL A 181 1.55 -10.74 -3.23
C VAL A 181 1.91 -11.74 -4.33
N ASP A 182 0.92 -12.50 -4.77
CA ASP A 182 0.93 -13.18 -6.06
C ASP A 182 0.30 -12.26 -7.10
N ILE A 183 1.11 -11.64 -7.93
CA ILE A 183 0.70 -10.62 -8.90
C ILE A 183 -0.31 -11.18 -9.91
N THR A 184 -0.22 -12.46 -10.26
CA THR A 184 -1.08 -13.12 -11.24
C THR A 184 -2.50 -13.30 -10.72
N SER A 185 -2.64 -13.75 -9.49
CA SER A 185 -3.95 -13.94 -8.86
C SER A 185 -4.43 -12.72 -8.07
N GLY A 186 -3.53 -11.79 -7.73
CA GLY A 186 -3.80 -10.66 -6.85
C GLY A 186 -3.90 -11.01 -5.37
N LYS A 187 -3.67 -12.29 -4.99
CA LYS A 187 -3.74 -12.70 -3.59
C LYS A 187 -2.58 -12.15 -2.79
N PHE A 188 -2.88 -11.65 -1.60
CA PHE A 188 -1.88 -11.12 -0.67
C PHE A 188 -2.06 -11.67 0.74
N VAL A 189 -0.96 -11.65 1.49
CA VAL A 189 -0.93 -11.91 2.95
C VAL A 189 -0.03 -10.88 3.60
N PHE A 190 -0.52 -10.21 4.65
CA PHE A 190 0.22 -9.25 5.46
C PHE A 190 0.15 -9.61 6.93
N SER A 191 1.28 -9.57 7.63
CA SER A 191 1.31 -9.73 9.07
C SER A 191 1.31 -8.37 9.76
N ALA A 192 0.28 -8.11 10.56
CA ALA A 192 0.23 -6.92 11.39
C ALA A 192 1.25 -7.03 12.53
N SER A 193 2.07 -6.02 12.71
CA SER A 193 2.96 -5.88 13.86
C SER A 193 2.32 -5.11 15.01
N GLU A 194 1.24 -4.37 14.72
CA GLU A 194 0.42 -3.68 15.71
C GLU A 194 -1.03 -3.61 15.20
N ALA A 195 -1.95 -4.18 15.97
CA ALA A 195 -3.38 -4.10 15.69
C ALA A 195 -4.20 -4.16 16.98
N TYR A 196 -5.37 -3.54 16.96
CA TYR A 196 -6.31 -3.45 18.07
C TYR A 196 -7.66 -4.01 17.69
N LEU A 197 -8.37 -4.62 18.63
CA LEU A 197 -9.79 -4.91 18.44
C LEU A 197 -10.58 -3.61 18.36
N ILE A 198 -11.63 -3.61 17.55
CA ILE A 198 -12.69 -2.59 17.63
C ILE A 198 -13.92 -3.28 18.21
N GLU A 199 -14.46 -2.72 19.30
CA GLU A 199 -15.64 -3.21 20.00
C GLU A 199 -16.54 -2.01 20.29
N ASP A 200 -17.79 -2.05 19.80
CA ASP A 200 -18.78 -0.98 19.93
C ASP A 200 -18.22 0.42 19.56
N GLY A 201 -17.50 0.49 18.43
CA GLY A 201 -16.94 1.73 17.93
C GLY A 201 -15.74 2.27 18.72
N ARG A 202 -15.10 1.46 19.54
CA ARG A 202 -13.95 1.85 20.38
C ARG A 202 -12.78 0.91 20.19
N LEU A 203 -11.58 1.46 20.32
CA LEU A 203 -10.37 0.64 20.35
C LEU A 203 -10.28 -0.11 21.68
N GLY A 204 -10.15 -1.42 21.58
CA GLY A 204 -10.04 -2.35 22.70
C GLY A 204 -8.63 -2.89 22.88
N ALA A 205 -8.50 -4.19 23.15
CA ALA A 205 -7.22 -4.83 23.41
C ALA A 205 -6.30 -4.85 22.18
N LEU A 206 -5.00 -4.71 22.43
CA LEU A 206 -3.97 -4.97 21.42
C LEU A 206 -3.91 -6.48 21.12
N VAL A 207 -3.82 -6.83 19.84
CA VAL A 207 -3.74 -8.24 19.40
C VAL A 207 -2.42 -8.54 18.71
N LYS A 208 -1.97 -9.79 18.81
CA LYS A 208 -0.79 -10.34 18.14
C LYS A 208 -1.17 -11.49 17.22
N GLY A 209 -0.33 -11.70 16.18
CA GLY A 209 -0.51 -12.78 15.23
C GLY A 209 -1.63 -12.55 14.21
N ALA A 210 -2.14 -11.33 14.10
CA ALA A 210 -3.09 -10.97 13.06
C ALA A 210 -2.41 -10.98 11.69
N SER A 211 -3.00 -11.71 10.73
CA SER A 211 -2.60 -11.71 9.33
C SER A 211 -3.78 -11.30 8.47
N LEU A 212 -3.62 -10.28 7.63
CA LEU A 212 -4.63 -9.84 6.68
C LEU A 212 -4.46 -10.61 5.37
N ILE A 213 -5.51 -11.27 4.92
CA ILE A 213 -5.50 -12.12 3.74
C ILE A 213 -6.60 -11.62 2.79
N GLY A 214 -6.26 -11.41 1.53
CA GLY A 214 -7.23 -10.93 0.55
C GLY A 214 -6.76 -11.07 -0.89
N ASN A 215 -7.54 -10.47 -1.77
CA ASN A 215 -7.24 -10.32 -3.19
C ASN A 215 -7.32 -8.84 -3.55
N GLY A 216 -6.27 -8.27 -4.15
CA GLY A 216 -6.15 -6.84 -4.38
C GLY A 216 -7.33 -6.20 -5.09
N PRO A 217 -7.71 -6.67 -6.30
CA PRO A 217 -8.89 -6.16 -7.01
C PRO A 217 -10.19 -6.27 -6.21
N GLU A 218 -10.38 -7.35 -5.46
CA GLU A 218 -11.60 -7.56 -4.68
C GLU A 218 -11.66 -6.65 -3.45
N VAL A 219 -10.57 -6.57 -2.69
CA VAL A 219 -10.49 -5.81 -1.43
C VAL A 219 -10.75 -4.33 -1.65
N LEU A 220 -10.23 -3.75 -2.73
CA LEU A 220 -10.50 -2.34 -3.05
C LEU A 220 -11.96 -2.04 -3.38
N THR A 221 -12.72 -3.01 -3.88
CA THR A 221 -14.17 -2.84 -4.12
C THR A 221 -14.98 -2.85 -2.82
N ARG A 222 -14.38 -3.35 -1.72
CA ARG A 222 -14.99 -3.44 -0.39
C ARG A 222 -14.67 -2.24 0.51
N VAL A 223 -13.97 -1.22 -0.01
CA VAL A 223 -13.73 0.03 0.73
C VAL A 223 -15.06 0.72 1.02
N LYS A 224 -15.29 1.08 2.29
CA LYS A 224 -16.53 1.71 2.77
C LYS A 224 -16.35 3.13 3.23
N ALA A 225 -15.15 3.47 3.73
CA ALA A 225 -14.85 4.81 4.25
C ALA A 225 -13.38 5.13 4.03
N ILE A 226 -13.09 6.39 3.73
CA ILE A 226 -11.76 6.93 3.49
C ILE A 226 -11.58 8.17 4.35
N GLY A 227 -10.56 8.17 5.18
CA GLY A 227 -10.24 9.25 6.11
C GLY A 227 -9.67 10.49 5.44
N ASP A 228 -9.74 11.62 6.14
CA ASP A 228 -9.15 12.91 5.73
C ASP A 228 -7.67 13.05 6.15
N ASP A 229 -7.09 12.02 6.78
CA ASP A 229 -5.80 11.99 7.46
C ASP A 229 -4.67 11.32 6.65
N MET A 230 -4.71 11.40 5.31
CA MET A 230 -3.67 10.79 4.47
C MET A 230 -2.26 11.16 4.96
N ALA A 231 -1.46 10.16 5.21
CA ALA A 231 -0.06 10.29 5.57
C ALA A 231 0.83 9.41 4.69
N LEU A 232 2.07 9.84 4.50
CA LEU A 232 3.12 9.04 3.85
C LEU A 232 3.96 8.33 4.91
N ASP A 233 4.51 7.18 4.55
CA ASP A 233 5.41 6.40 5.40
C ASP A 233 6.65 7.20 5.84
N PRO A 234 7.33 6.81 6.92
CA PRO A 234 8.51 7.53 7.43
C PRO A 234 9.78 7.39 6.55
N GLY A 235 9.69 6.74 5.39
CA GLY A 235 10.80 6.63 4.43
C GLY A 235 11.65 5.37 4.63
N VAL A 236 11.04 4.23 4.90
CA VAL A 236 11.72 2.93 5.11
C VAL A 236 11.52 1.93 3.97
N GLY A 237 10.60 2.18 3.04
CA GLY A 237 10.19 1.26 2.00
C GLY A 237 11.32 0.86 1.04
N THR A 238 11.45 -0.43 0.78
CA THR A 238 12.28 -0.99 -0.30
C THR A 238 11.46 -2.04 -1.04
N CYS A 239 11.28 -1.83 -2.33
CA CYS A 239 10.50 -2.70 -3.20
C CYS A 239 11.42 -3.70 -3.92
N GLY A 240 11.06 -4.98 -3.89
CA GLY A 240 11.77 -6.07 -4.57
C GLY A 240 11.03 -6.53 -5.84
N LYS A 241 11.75 -6.66 -6.97
CA LYS A 241 11.22 -7.26 -8.20
C LYS A 241 12.38 -7.84 -9.01
N ASN A 242 12.26 -9.08 -9.47
CA ASN A 242 13.26 -9.76 -10.28
C ASN A 242 14.69 -9.69 -9.69
N GLY A 243 14.82 -9.84 -8.38
CA GLY A 243 16.10 -9.77 -7.68
C GLY A 243 16.68 -8.34 -7.53
N GLN A 244 15.95 -7.32 -7.89
CA GLN A 244 16.37 -5.92 -7.77
C GLN A 244 15.57 -5.20 -6.67
N GLY A 245 16.28 -4.49 -5.77
CA GLY A 245 15.69 -3.62 -4.76
C GLY A 245 15.74 -2.14 -5.16
N VAL A 246 14.64 -1.41 -5.08
CA VAL A 246 14.62 0.05 -5.25
C VAL A 246 13.94 0.74 -4.07
N PRO A 247 14.40 1.94 -3.67
CA PRO A 247 13.72 2.70 -2.63
C PRO A 247 12.34 3.16 -3.11
N VAL A 248 11.34 3.04 -2.26
CA VAL A 248 9.95 3.46 -2.52
C VAL A 248 9.35 4.15 -1.31
N GLY A 249 8.28 4.91 -1.51
CA GLY A 249 7.40 5.42 -0.48
C GLY A 249 6.00 4.83 -0.66
N VAL A 250 5.26 4.78 0.42
CA VAL A 250 3.85 4.39 0.44
C VAL A 250 3.04 5.38 1.26
N GLY A 251 1.74 5.41 1.05
CA GLY A 251 0.86 6.26 1.85
C GLY A 251 -0.58 5.78 1.82
N LEU A 252 -1.27 6.05 2.92
CA LEU A 252 -2.68 5.70 3.08
C LEU A 252 -3.35 6.72 4.02
N PRO A 253 -4.61 7.10 3.79
CA PRO A 253 -5.49 7.63 4.83
C PRO A 253 -6.02 6.49 5.70
N THR A 254 -6.66 6.80 6.82
CA THR A 254 -7.47 5.81 7.53
C THR A 254 -8.50 5.21 6.58
N LEU A 255 -8.55 3.88 6.48
CA LEU A 255 -9.34 3.17 5.47
C LEU A 255 -10.16 2.04 6.08
N LEU A 256 -11.48 2.07 5.95
CA LEU A 256 -12.35 0.96 6.32
C LEU A 256 -12.58 0.03 5.12
N ILE A 257 -12.23 -1.23 5.31
CA ILE A 257 -12.48 -2.33 4.37
C ILE A 257 -13.47 -3.30 5.03
N ASP A 258 -14.58 -3.58 4.35
CA ASP A 258 -15.61 -4.49 4.84
C ASP A 258 -15.31 -5.93 4.40
N GLY A 259 -15.28 -6.85 5.38
CA GLY A 259 -15.11 -8.28 5.11
C GLY A 259 -13.72 -8.68 4.60
N LEU A 260 -12.67 -8.30 5.32
CA LEU A 260 -11.32 -8.82 5.07
C LEU A 260 -11.06 -10.05 5.94
N THR A 261 -10.43 -11.07 5.36
CA THR A 261 -10.04 -12.26 6.13
C THR A 261 -8.87 -11.95 7.06
N VAL A 262 -9.09 -12.14 8.35
CA VAL A 262 -8.06 -12.08 9.38
C VAL A 262 -7.69 -13.49 9.77
N GLY A 263 -6.43 -13.88 9.55
CA GLY A 263 -5.83 -15.08 10.14
C GLY A 263 -5.35 -14.74 11.55
N GLY A 264 -5.82 -15.49 12.54
CA GLY A 264 -5.48 -15.30 13.94
C GLY A 264 -4.65 -16.44 14.51
N THR A 265 -4.25 -16.27 15.77
CA THR A 265 -3.57 -17.30 16.57
C THR A 265 -4.46 -17.85 17.69
N GLU A 266 -5.70 -17.40 17.76
CA GLU A 266 -6.71 -18.00 18.63
C GLU A 266 -7.13 -19.36 18.04
N ALA A 267 -6.87 -20.45 18.78
CA ALA A 267 -7.20 -21.84 18.40
C ALA A 267 -8.56 -22.24 18.96
#